data_53135eb9add2124c66fbe0971409fda2
#
_entry.id   53135eb9add2124c66fbe0971409fda2
#
_cell.length_a   1.000
_cell.length_b   1.000
_cell.length_c   1.000
_cell.angle_alpha   90.00
_cell.angle_beta   90.00
_cell.angle_gamma   90.00
#
_symmetry.space_group_name_H-M   'P 1'
#
loop_
_entity.id
_entity.type
_entity.pdbx_description
1 polymer ?
#
loop_
_entity_poly.entity_id
_entity_poly.type
_entity_poly.pdbx_seq_one_letter_code
_entity_poly.pdbx_strand_id
1 'polypeptide(L)'
;MGEQVALVIARSGCHETAAVLDVNVPITADLFQGSDAIIDFTVRDAFLANLPAMLLSGVPIVVGTTGWDDVRQEVLSKVSAAGSSLLYSANFSLGVNLFLRTLREASRLIAPFSQFDIALAEQHHTGKADFPSGTALRAAEVVLSANSRKTTVVRELSDDRKLAADELQVAALRLGTVFGKHTAFIDSDADEIIISHTAKNRSGFAAGAVEAAVWLAGRHKSAPGFYTMDDFLNEKLS
;
A
#
# COMPACT_ATOMS: atom_id res chain seq x y z
N MET A 1 8.31 -9.64 6.73
CA MET A 1 6.92 -9.22 7.02
C MET A 1 6.14 -10.33 7.70
N GLY A 2 6.22 -11.58 7.28
CA GLY A 2 5.51 -12.70 7.90
C GLY A 2 5.62 -12.79 9.42
N GLU A 3 6.83 -12.65 9.99
CA GLU A 3 7.03 -12.60 11.45
C GLU A 3 6.25 -11.45 12.12
N GLN A 4 6.17 -10.28 11.48
CA GLN A 4 5.41 -9.14 12.02
C GLN A 4 3.90 -9.42 11.98
N VAL A 5 3.40 -10.12 10.97
CA VAL A 5 2.00 -10.57 10.90
C VAL A 5 1.71 -11.55 12.02
N ALA A 6 2.55 -12.57 12.23
CA ALA A 6 2.40 -13.52 13.32
C ALA A 6 2.40 -12.84 14.71
N LEU A 7 3.28 -11.85 14.92
CA LEU A 7 3.31 -11.06 16.16
C LEU A 7 2.05 -10.23 16.38
N VAL A 8 1.49 -9.63 15.31
CA VAL A 8 0.23 -8.88 15.40
C VAL A 8 -0.92 -9.83 15.73
N ILE A 9 -1.02 -10.97 15.06
CA ILE A 9 -2.03 -12.00 15.33
C ILE A 9 -1.95 -12.46 16.79
N ALA A 10 -0.76 -12.82 17.29
CA ALA A 10 -0.57 -13.26 18.64
C ALA A 10 -0.99 -12.21 19.71
N ARG A 11 -0.80 -10.93 19.40
CA ARG A 11 -1.20 -9.82 20.29
C ARG A 11 -2.69 -9.48 20.24
N SER A 12 -3.38 -9.86 19.17
CA SER A 12 -4.80 -9.54 19.01
C SER A 12 -5.71 -10.28 20.00
N GLY A 13 -5.31 -11.49 20.44
CA GLY A 13 -6.08 -12.36 21.34
C GLY A 13 -7.38 -12.91 20.73
N CYS A 14 -7.67 -12.62 19.46
CA CYS A 14 -8.89 -13.05 18.77
C CYS A 14 -8.63 -13.79 17.45
N HIS A 15 -7.36 -13.94 17.08
CA HIS A 15 -6.92 -14.67 15.88
C HIS A 15 -5.76 -15.58 16.22
N GLU A 16 -5.60 -16.65 15.45
CA GLU A 16 -4.52 -17.62 15.60
C GLU A 16 -3.75 -17.77 14.29
N THR A 17 -2.44 -18.03 14.39
CA THR A 17 -1.61 -18.38 13.25
C THR A 17 -1.65 -19.90 13.07
N ALA A 18 -2.37 -20.38 12.07
CA ALA A 18 -2.47 -21.82 11.78
C ALA A 18 -1.14 -22.42 11.33
N ALA A 19 -0.41 -21.70 10.45
CA ALA A 19 0.91 -22.11 9.97
C ALA A 19 1.75 -20.88 9.57
N VAL A 20 3.08 -21.00 9.70
CA VAL A 20 4.06 -20.09 9.12
C VAL A 20 4.87 -20.90 8.09
N LEU A 21 4.76 -20.51 6.83
CA LEU A 21 5.39 -21.21 5.72
C LEU A 21 6.57 -20.37 5.21
N ASP A 22 7.73 -21.02 5.04
CA ASP A 22 8.97 -20.37 4.62
C ASP A 22 9.58 -21.12 3.41
N VAL A 23 10.65 -20.57 2.85
CA VAL A 23 11.29 -20.97 1.57
C VAL A 23 11.58 -22.46 1.38
N ASN A 24 11.70 -23.23 2.45
CA ASN A 24 12.04 -24.64 2.38
C ASN A 24 10.82 -25.57 2.49
N VAL A 25 9.60 -25.04 2.52
CA VAL A 25 8.37 -25.83 2.64
C VAL A 25 7.70 -25.90 1.26
N PRO A 26 7.55 -27.09 0.66
CA PRO A 26 6.74 -27.25 -0.55
C PRO A 26 5.30 -26.84 -0.25
N ILE A 27 4.78 -25.86 -0.99
CA ILE A 27 3.43 -25.33 -0.76
C ILE A 27 2.42 -26.22 -1.49
N THR A 28 1.54 -26.85 -0.71
CA THR A 28 0.39 -27.65 -1.19
C THR A 28 -0.92 -27.11 -0.63
N ALA A 29 -2.03 -27.39 -1.30
CA ALA A 29 -3.36 -26.91 -0.88
C ALA A 29 -3.75 -27.39 0.54
N ASP A 30 -3.32 -28.57 0.93
CA ASP A 30 -3.65 -29.16 2.24
C ASP A 30 -3.06 -28.36 3.42
N LEU A 31 -1.97 -27.63 3.21
CA LEU A 31 -1.35 -26.79 4.23
C LEU A 31 -2.26 -25.63 4.69
N PHE A 32 -3.25 -25.28 3.90
CA PHE A 32 -4.17 -24.17 4.18
C PHE A 32 -5.51 -24.65 4.74
N GLN A 33 -5.72 -25.95 4.90
CA GLN A 33 -6.97 -26.50 5.42
C GLN A 33 -7.24 -25.99 6.85
N GLY A 34 -8.48 -25.51 7.08
CA GLY A 34 -8.90 -24.96 8.36
C GLY A 34 -8.47 -23.51 8.61
N SER A 35 -7.75 -22.90 7.65
CA SER A 35 -7.44 -21.46 7.72
C SER A 35 -8.57 -20.63 7.13
N ASP A 36 -8.83 -19.46 7.70
CA ASP A 36 -9.82 -18.50 7.18
C ASP A 36 -9.24 -17.58 6.10
N ALA A 37 -7.92 -17.34 6.11
CA ALA A 37 -7.22 -16.53 5.12
C ALA A 37 -5.74 -16.90 5.01
N ILE A 38 -5.16 -16.65 3.83
CA ILE A 38 -3.72 -16.74 3.54
C ILE A 38 -3.19 -15.31 3.46
N ILE A 39 -2.04 -15.02 4.09
CA ILE A 39 -1.35 -13.73 3.96
C ILE A 39 0.04 -13.98 3.38
N ASP A 40 0.27 -13.52 2.13
CA ASP A 40 1.52 -13.68 1.40
C ASP A 40 2.35 -12.37 1.40
N PHE A 41 3.57 -12.47 1.91
CA PHE A 41 4.62 -11.46 1.84
C PHE A 41 5.94 -12.07 1.37
N THR A 42 5.89 -12.94 0.40
CA THR A 42 7.06 -13.58 -0.19
C THR A 42 7.74 -12.67 -1.23
N VAL A 43 8.33 -13.25 -2.25
CA VAL A 43 8.85 -12.56 -3.43
C VAL A 43 8.04 -12.96 -4.65
N ARG A 44 8.13 -12.17 -5.74
CA ARG A 44 7.37 -12.37 -6.97
C ARG A 44 7.31 -13.83 -7.44
N ASP A 45 8.48 -14.43 -7.60
CA ASP A 45 8.56 -15.80 -8.18
C ASP A 45 7.96 -16.85 -7.24
N ALA A 46 8.15 -16.72 -5.93
CA ALA A 46 7.53 -17.59 -4.94
C ALA A 46 6.01 -17.41 -4.91
N PHE A 47 5.50 -16.18 -4.90
CA PHE A 47 4.06 -15.92 -5.00
C PHE A 47 3.44 -16.58 -6.23
N LEU A 48 4.03 -16.38 -7.41
CA LEU A 48 3.51 -16.94 -8.66
C LEU A 48 3.57 -18.48 -8.70
N ALA A 49 4.63 -19.08 -8.14
CA ALA A 49 4.77 -20.52 -8.01
C ALA A 49 3.76 -21.13 -7.03
N ASN A 50 3.46 -20.45 -5.94
CA ASN A 50 2.56 -20.91 -4.88
C ASN A 50 1.07 -20.64 -5.19
N LEU A 51 0.77 -19.69 -6.07
CA LEU A 51 -0.60 -19.26 -6.39
C LEU A 51 -1.53 -20.44 -6.77
N PRO A 52 -1.13 -21.42 -7.60
CA PRO A 52 -2.01 -22.54 -7.91
C PRO A 52 -2.45 -23.34 -6.68
N ALA A 53 -1.54 -23.63 -5.75
CA ALA A 53 -1.84 -24.35 -4.52
C ALA A 53 -2.73 -23.53 -3.58
N MET A 54 -2.47 -22.21 -3.45
CA MET A 54 -3.31 -21.31 -2.69
C MET A 54 -4.74 -21.22 -3.26
N LEU A 55 -4.89 -21.13 -4.57
CA LEU A 55 -6.21 -21.12 -5.22
C LEU A 55 -6.96 -22.45 -5.06
N LEU A 56 -6.25 -23.58 -5.17
CA LEU A 56 -6.83 -24.93 -5.01
C LEU A 56 -7.35 -25.15 -3.58
N SER A 57 -6.76 -24.50 -2.58
CA SER A 57 -7.22 -24.61 -1.18
C SER A 57 -8.62 -24.01 -0.95
N GLY A 58 -9.08 -23.12 -1.83
CA GLY A 58 -10.32 -22.37 -1.65
C GLY A 58 -10.29 -21.32 -0.55
N VAL A 59 -9.12 -21.04 0.05
CA VAL A 59 -8.94 -20.04 1.11
C VAL A 59 -8.63 -18.68 0.47
N PRO A 60 -9.26 -17.56 0.90
CA PRO A 60 -9.00 -16.24 0.35
C PRO A 60 -7.57 -15.76 0.66
N ILE A 61 -6.99 -14.99 -0.26
CA ILE A 61 -5.57 -14.66 -0.28
C ILE A 61 -5.36 -13.16 -0.17
N VAL A 62 -4.57 -12.71 0.80
CA VAL A 62 -4.06 -11.33 0.92
C VAL A 62 -2.61 -11.29 0.49
N VAL A 63 -2.28 -10.46 -0.49
CA VAL A 63 -0.96 -10.42 -1.13
C VAL A 63 -0.32 -9.06 -0.96
N GLY A 64 0.82 -9.04 -0.25
CA GLY A 64 1.70 -7.88 -0.13
C GLY A 64 2.96 -7.99 -0.98
N THR A 65 3.16 -9.10 -1.66
CA THR A 65 4.24 -9.30 -2.61
C THR A 65 4.06 -8.41 -3.83
N THR A 66 5.10 -7.68 -4.21
CA THR A 66 5.11 -6.72 -5.34
C THR A 66 5.90 -7.25 -6.54
N GLY A 67 5.89 -6.51 -7.65
CA GLY A 67 6.71 -6.77 -8.83
C GLY A 67 6.13 -7.79 -9.81
N TRP A 68 4.82 -8.05 -9.78
CA TRP A 68 4.11 -8.95 -10.69
C TRP A 68 3.05 -8.26 -11.56
N ASP A 69 3.14 -6.93 -11.70
CA ASP A 69 2.17 -6.15 -12.47
C ASP A 69 2.14 -6.53 -13.96
N ASP A 70 3.25 -7.00 -14.50
CA ASP A 70 3.39 -7.53 -15.87
C ASP A 70 2.51 -8.76 -16.15
N VAL A 71 2.23 -9.58 -15.13
CA VAL A 71 1.37 -10.77 -15.20
C VAL A 71 0.04 -10.60 -14.46
N ARG A 72 -0.32 -9.38 -14.09
CA ARG A 72 -1.51 -9.10 -13.27
C ARG A 72 -2.80 -9.66 -13.89
N GLN A 73 -2.98 -9.51 -15.20
CA GLN A 73 -4.18 -10.01 -15.89
C GLN A 73 -4.27 -11.55 -15.85
N GLU A 74 -3.13 -12.23 -15.92
CA GLU A 74 -3.09 -13.69 -15.79
C GLU A 74 -3.50 -14.13 -14.38
N VAL A 75 -2.96 -13.47 -13.34
CA VAL A 75 -3.33 -13.71 -11.94
C VAL A 75 -4.83 -13.50 -11.73
N LEU A 76 -5.39 -12.38 -12.21
CA LEU A 76 -6.81 -12.07 -12.14
C LEU A 76 -7.67 -13.16 -12.79
N SER A 77 -7.27 -13.63 -13.97
CA SER A 77 -7.97 -14.71 -14.69
C SER A 77 -7.97 -16.02 -13.89
N LYS A 78 -6.84 -16.37 -13.27
CA LYS A 78 -6.72 -17.57 -12.42
C LYS A 78 -7.59 -17.47 -11.17
N VAL A 79 -7.59 -16.32 -10.49
CA VAL A 79 -8.45 -16.05 -9.31
C VAL A 79 -9.93 -16.21 -9.67
N SER A 80 -10.35 -15.59 -10.78
CA SER A 80 -11.72 -15.68 -11.29
C SER A 80 -12.11 -17.11 -11.67
N ALA A 81 -11.25 -17.83 -12.40
CA ALA A 81 -11.50 -19.21 -12.81
C ALA A 81 -11.63 -20.17 -11.62
N ALA A 82 -10.89 -19.91 -10.54
CA ALA A 82 -10.97 -20.68 -9.30
C ALA A 82 -12.18 -20.32 -8.41
N GLY A 83 -12.96 -19.29 -8.76
CA GLY A 83 -14.01 -18.74 -7.89
C GLY A 83 -13.48 -18.26 -6.52
N SER A 84 -12.20 -17.87 -6.48
CA SER A 84 -11.51 -17.48 -5.25
C SER A 84 -11.51 -15.96 -5.05
N SER A 85 -10.95 -15.53 -3.91
CA SER A 85 -10.77 -14.11 -3.59
C SER A 85 -9.31 -13.80 -3.35
N LEU A 86 -8.85 -12.68 -3.92
CA LEU A 86 -7.51 -12.16 -3.69
C LEU A 86 -7.57 -10.66 -3.43
N LEU A 87 -6.99 -10.19 -2.32
CA LEU A 87 -6.77 -8.77 -2.06
C LEU A 87 -5.30 -8.45 -2.20
N TYR A 88 -4.98 -7.55 -3.12
CA TYR A 88 -3.62 -7.07 -3.35
C TYR A 88 -3.42 -5.64 -2.88
N SER A 89 -2.29 -5.40 -2.24
CA SER A 89 -1.79 -4.05 -2.01
C SER A 89 -0.27 -4.03 -1.92
N ALA A 90 0.34 -3.06 -2.58
CA ALA A 90 1.76 -2.75 -2.38
C ALA A 90 2.05 -2.14 -0.99
N ASN A 91 1.01 -1.66 -0.28
CA ASN A 91 1.15 -1.05 1.03
C ASN A 91 -0.11 -1.26 1.89
N PHE A 92 0.00 -2.07 2.93
CA PHE A 92 -1.07 -2.38 3.86
C PHE A 92 -1.18 -1.42 5.06
N SER A 93 -0.28 -0.43 5.20
CA SER A 93 -0.39 0.52 6.30
C SER A 93 -1.68 1.34 6.20
N LEU A 94 -2.58 1.16 7.16
CA LEU A 94 -3.81 1.97 7.24
C LEU A 94 -3.47 3.46 7.30
N GLY A 95 -2.46 3.84 8.09
CA GLY A 95 -2.02 5.23 8.19
C GLY A 95 -1.56 5.83 6.87
N VAL A 96 -0.81 5.06 6.05
CA VAL A 96 -0.40 5.50 4.69
C VAL A 96 -1.62 5.64 3.78
N ASN A 97 -2.53 4.69 3.80
CA ASN A 97 -3.73 4.74 2.96
C ASN A 97 -4.67 5.89 3.34
N LEU A 98 -4.85 6.15 4.64
CA LEU A 98 -5.60 7.31 5.13
C LEU A 98 -4.91 8.62 4.76
N PHE A 99 -3.58 8.70 4.88
CA PHE A 99 -2.80 9.84 4.42
C PHE A 99 -3.02 10.13 2.93
N LEU A 100 -2.95 9.10 2.06
CA LEU A 100 -3.17 9.25 0.63
C LEU A 100 -4.60 9.69 0.29
N ARG A 101 -5.61 9.22 1.02
CA ARG A 101 -7.01 9.66 0.85
C ARG A 101 -7.20 11.11 1.27
N THR A 102 -6.65 11.49 2.43
CA THR A 102 -6.68 12.89 2.91
C THR A 102 -5.95 13.81 1.92
N LEU A 103 -4.80 13.38 1.42
CA LEU A 103 -4.04 14.12 0.41
C LEU A 103 -4.81 14.31 -0.89
N ARG A 104 -5.51 13.27 -1.36
CA ARG A 104 -6.37 13.36 -2.55
C ARG A 104 -7.45 14.43 -2.39
N GLU A 105 -8.15 14.39 -1.26
CA GLU A 105 -9.23 15.35 -0.99
C GLU A 105 -8.68 16.78 -0.82
N ALA A 106 -7.60 16.96 -0.07
CA ALA A 106 -6.95 18.26 0.05
C ALA A 106 -6.49 18.82 -1.31
N SER A 107 -5.87 17.96 -2.15
CA SER A 107 -5.43 18.34 -3.49
C SER A 107 -6.60 18.77 -4.39
N ARG A 108 -7.73 18.07 -4.30
CA ARG A 108 -8.96 18.41 -5.02
C ARG A 108 -9.56 19.74 -4.56
N LEU A 109 -9.58 19.97 -3.24
CA LEU A 109 -10.15 21.18 -2.66
C LEU A 109 -9.35 22.44 -3.03
N ILE A 110 -8.02 22.37 -3.12
CA ILE A 110 -7.19 23.52 -3.49
C ILE A 110 -7.08 23.74 -5.01
N ALA A 111 -7.45 22.75 -5.83
CA ALA A 111 -7.30 22.85 -7.29
C ALA A 111 -7.97 24.10 -7.92
N PRO A 112 -9.17 24.56 -7.49
CA PRO A 112 -9.79 25.76 -8.02
C PRO A 112 -9.13 27.08 -7.57
N PHE A 113 -8.25 27.06 -6.56
CA PHE A 113 -7.69 28.24 -5.91
C PHE A 113 -6.23 28.44 -6.31
N SER A 114 -5.97 29.36 -7.24
CA SER A 114 -4.63 29.60 -7.80
C SER A 114 -3.61 30.14 -6.79
N GLN A 115 -4.06 30.72 -5.68
CA GLN A 115 -3.18 31.20 -4.61
C GLN A 115 -2.54 30.08 -3.79
N PHE A 116 -3.08 28.86 -3.83
CA PHE A 116 -2.46 27.71 -3.16
C PHE A 116 -1.51 26.96 -4.08
N ASP A 117 -0.37 26.57 -3.54
CA ASP A 117 0.56 25.62 -4.14
C ASP A 117 0.70 24.36 -3.26
N ILE A 118 1.27 23.30 -3.81
CA ILE A 118 1.49 22.04 -3.09
C ILE A 118 2.84 21.43 -3.46
N ALA A 119 3.57 20.95 -2.43
CA ALA A 119 4.80 20.17 -2.59
C ALA A 119 4.79 18.95 -1.64
N LEU A 120 5.61 17.95 -1.97
CA LEU A 120 5.76 16.73 -1.18
C LEU A 120 7.19 16.58 -0.67
N ALA A 121 7.34 16.08 0.55
CA ALA A 121 8.63 15.65 1.07
C ALA A 121 8.53 14.28 1.75
N GLU A 122 9.60 13.49 1.65
CA GLU A 122 9.71 12.21 2.34
C GLU A 122 11.06 12.05 3.04
N GLN A 123 11.08 11.28 4.12
CA GLN A 123 12.27 11.00 4.90
C GLN A 123 12.33 9.50 5.22
N HIS A 124 13.49 8.88 4.96
CA HIS A 124 13.77 7.49 5.32
C HIS A 124 15.20 7.31 5.83
N HIS A 125 15.47 6.15 6.41
CA HIS A 125 16.81 5.79 6.87
C HIS A 125 17.82 5.75 5.71
N THR A 126 19.10 5.89 6.05
CA THR A 126 20.20 5.96 5.07
C THR A 126 20.34 4.72 4.20
N GLY A 127 19.90 3.53 4.70
CA GLY A 127 19.95 2.26 3.96
C GLY A 127 18.80 2.02 2.98
N LYS A 128 17.89 3.00 2.75
CA LYS A 128 16.80 2.84 1.76
C LYS A 128 17.30 3.16 0.35
N ALA A 129 17.23 2.18 -0.55
CA ALA A 129 17.84 2.27 -1.88
C ALA A 129 16.99 3.08 -2.89
N ASP A 130 15.65 2.92 -2.88
CA ASP A 130 14.77 3.65 -3.79
C ASP A 130 14.65 5.14 -3.42
N PHE A 131 14.74 6.02 -4.41
CA PHE A 131 14.78 7.47 -4.25
C PHE A 131 14.07 8.19 -5.42
N PRO A 132 12.93 8.89 -5.19
CA PRO A 132 12.08 8.85 -4.00
C PRO A 132 11.48 7.47 -3.72
N SER A 133 10.90 7.28 -2.52
CA SER A 133 10.23 6.02 -2.15
C SER A 133 8.97 5.76 -2.97
N GLY A 134 8.59 4.48 -3.12
CA GLY A 134 7.34 4.12 -3.80
C GLY A 134 6.10 4.81 -3.21
N THR A 135 6.05 5.02 -1.90
CA THR A 135 4.95 5.77 -1.25
C THR A 135 4.96 7.25 -1.63
N ALA A 136 6.14 7.87 -1.77
CA ALA A 136 6.23 9.27 -2.21
C ALA A 136 5.80 9.43 -3.68
N LEU A 137 6.18 8.49 -4.54
CA LEU A 137 5.72 8.46 -5.93
C LEU A 137 4.21 8.27 -6.03
N ARG A 138 3.65 7.37 -5.21
CA ARG A 138 2.19 7.18 -5.14
C ARG A 138 1.47 8.44 -4.63
N ALA A 139 2.04 9.14 -3.66
CA ALA A 139 1.50 10.43 -3.20
C ALA A 139 1.51 11.48 -4.32
N ALA A 140 2.57 11.53 -5.12
CA ALA A 140 2.64 12.41 -6.28
C ALA A 140 1.55 12.07 -7.32
N GLU A 141 1.34 10.80 -7.66
CA GLU A 141 0.25 10.36 -8.54
C GLU A 141 -1.13 10.79 -8.01
N VAL A 142 -1.34 10.68 -6.71
CA VAL A 142 -2.57 11.14 -6.05
C VAL A 142 -2.78 12.64 -6.25
N VAL A 143 -1.75 13.46 -6.05
CA VAL A 143 -1.83 14.91 -6.28
C VAL A 143 -2.12 15.21 -7.75
N LEU A 144 -1.36 14.63 -8.69
CA LEU A 144 -1.54 14.87 -10.13
C LEU A 144 -2.96 14.48 -10.61
N SER A 145 -3.50 13.38 -10.07
CA SER A 145 -4.85 12.92 -10.44
C SER A 145 -5.97 13.79 -9.86
N ALA A 146 -5.75 14.47 -8.74
CA ALA A 146 -6.76 15.24 -8.02
C ALA A 146 -6.65 16.76 -8.23
N ASN A 147 -5.50 17.26 -8.68
CA ASN A 147 -5.24 18.68 -8.92
C ASN A 147 -4.76 18.90 -10.35
N SER A 148 -5.66 19.34 -11.23
CA SER A 148 -5.40 19.57 -12.65
C SER A 148 -4.36 20.65 -12.93
N ARG A 149 -3.98 21.48 -11.94
CA ARG A 149 -2.90 22.46 -12.09
C ARG A 149 -1.51 21.86 -11.96
N LYS A 150 -1.38 20.61 -11.48
CA LYS A 150 -0.11 19.89 -11.39
C LYS A 150 -0.06 18.80 -12.44
N THR A 151 0.96 18.85 -13.30
CA THR A 151 1.08 17.94 -14.45
C THR A 151 2.37 17.13 -14.46
N THR A 152 3.43 17.64 -13.83
CA THR A 152 4.76 17.07 -13.90
C THR A 152 5.40 16.95 -12.52
N VAL A 153 6.03 15.81 -12.25
CA VAL A 153 6.79 15.58 -10.99
C VAL A 153 8.24 16.00 -11.17
N VAL A 154 8.72 16.86 -10.28
CA VAL A 154 10.12 17.30 -10.23
C VAL A 154 10.77 16.75 -8.96
N ARG A 155 11.83 15.97 -9.12
CA ARG A 155 12.57 15.33 -8.00
C ARG A 155 13.81 16.12 -7.61
N GLU A 156 14.41 16.83 -8.56
CA GLU A 156 15.63 17.62 -8.40
C GLU A 156 15.48 18.95 -9.11
N LEU A 157 15.94 20.00 -8.49
CA LEU A 157 16.04 21.33 -9.10
C LEU A 157 17.52 21.62 -9.40
N SER A 158 17.81 22.04 -10.63
CA SER A 158 19.12 22.58 -10.98
C SER A 158 19.29 24.00 -10.44
N ASP A 159 20.51 24.42 -10.19
CA ASP A 159 20.84 25.70 -9.53
C ASP A 159 20.27 26.96 -10.20
N ASP A 160 20.05 26.91 -11.53
CA ASP A 160 19.59 28.07 -12.31
C ASP A 160 18.11 28.01 -12.70
N ARG A 161 17.33 27.08 -12.12
CA ARG A 161 15.94 26.84 -12.53
C ARG A 161 14.95 27.14 -11.41
N LYS A 162 13.91 27.91 -11.74
CA LYS A 162 12.72 28.04 -10.88
C LYS A 162 11.73 26.92 -11.17
N LEU A 163 10.99 26.50 -10.16
CA LEU A 163 9.87 25.57 -10.29
C LEU A 163 8.75 26.26 -11.08
N ALA A 164 8.18 25.61 -12.08
CA ALA A 164 7.01 26.12 -12.78
C ALA A 164 5.73 25.84 -11.97
N ALA A 165 4.68 26.61 -12.23
CA ALA A 165 3.43 26.53 -11.45
C ALA A 165 2.72 25.17 -11.59
N ASP A 166 2.92 24.47 -12.72
CA ASP A 166 2.34 23.16 -13.00
C ASP A 166 3.24 21.98 -12.55
N GLU A 167 4.39 22.26 -11.96
CA GLU A 167 5.32 21.26 -11.46
C GLU A 167 5.05 20.96 -9.98
N LEU A 168 5.04 19.67 -9.65
CA LEU A 168 4.96 19.15 -8.29
C LEU A 168 6.35 18.72 -7.83
N GLN A 169 6.93 19.44 -6.88
CA GLN A 169 8.19 19.03 -6.25
C GLN A 169 7.97 17.85 -5.31
N VAL A 170 8.84 16.83 -5.40
CA VAL A 170 8.92 15.69 -4.48
C VAL A 170 10.33 15.61 -3.93
N ALA A 171 10.57 16.18 -2.77
CA ALA A 171 11.86 16.14 -2.09
C ALA A 171 12.02 14.85 -1.28
N ALA A 172 13.18 14.23 -1.34
CA ALA A 172 13.50 13.01 -0.59
C ALA A 172 14.74 13.21 0.28
N LEU A 173 14.66 12.79 1.54
CA LEU A 173 15.78 12.84 2.48
C LEU A 173 16.13 11.43 2.95
N ARG A 174 17.44 11.19 3.15
CA ARG A 174 17.98 9.97 3.75
C ARG A 174 18.77 10.35 4.98
N LEU A 175 18.29 9.96 6.18
CA LEU A 175 18.96 10.31 7.43
C LEU A 175 18.71 9.28 8.53
N GLY A 176 19.75 8.96 9.28
CA GLY A 176 19.68 8.13 10.49
C GLY A 176 18.90 6.84 10.30
N THR A 177 17.96 6.62 11.22
CA THR A 177 17.11 5.42 11.30
C THR A 177 15.64 5.70 11.08
N VAL A 178 15.28 6.84 10.45
CA VAL A 178 13.89 7.22 10.17
C VAL A 178 13.19 6.11 9.41
N PHE A 179 12.11 5.59 9.97
CA PHE A 179 11.42 4.44 9.40
C PHE A 179 10.66 4.80 8.11
N GLY A 180 10.06 5.98 8.09
CA GLY A 180 9.39 6.58 6.94
C GLY A 180 8.47 7.70 7.38
N LYS A 181 8.66 8.89 6.81
CA LYS A 181 7.78 10.03 6.99
C LYS A 181 7.45 10.62 5.63
N HIS A 182 6.18 10.93 5.40
CA HIS A 182 5.69 11.56 4.17
C HIS A 182 4.90 12.80 4.58
N THR A 183 5.17 13.92 3.95
CA THR A 183 4.53 15.21 4.26
C THR A 183 4.12 15.90 2.97
N ALA A 184 2.89 16.38 2.92
CA ALA A 184 2.42 17.32 1.93
C ALA A 184 2.35 18.71 2.57
N PHE A 185 2.94 19.69 1.92
CA PHE A 185 2.88 21.10 2.24
C PHE A 185 1.97 21.77 1.24
N ILE A 186 0.97 22.47 1.73
CA ILE A 186 0.05 23.28 0.95
C ILE A 186 0.20 24.69 1.46
N ASP A 187 0.58 25.62 0.61
CA ASP A 187 0.97 26.98 0.98
C ASP A 187 0.29 28.04 0.12
N SER A 188 0.07 29.19 0.73
CA SER A 188 -0.41 30.43 0.10
C SER A 188 0.24 31.63 0.78
N ASP A 189 0.01 32.84 0.29
CA ASP A 189 0.52 34.06 0.93
C ASP A 189 -0.03 34.28 2.37
N ALA A 190 -1.14 33.63 2.72
CA ALA A 190 -1.83 33.81 3.99
C ALA A 190 -1.84 32.60 4.90
N ASP A 191 -1.81 31.38 4.32
CA ASP A 191 -2.09 30.15 5.06
C ASP A 191 -1.13 29.01 4.65
N GLU A 192 -0.74 28.19 5.62
CA GLU A 192 -0.07 26.93 5.41
C GLU A 192 -0.93 25.78 5.95
N ILE A 193 -1.04 24.68 5.19
CA ILE A 193 -1.65 23.42 5.62
C ILE A 193 -0.63 22.31 5.47
N ILE A 194 -0.39 21.56 6.54
CA ILE A 194 0.54 20.42 6.54
C ILE A 194 -0.22 19.13 6.80
N ILE A 195 -0.08 18.15 5.90
CA ILE A 195 -0.60 16.81 6.09
C ILE A 195 0.61 15.87 6.19
N SER A 196 0.76 15.17 7.30
CA SER A 196 1.94 14.33 7.52
C SER A 196 1.57 12.96 8.08
N HIS A 197 2.24 11.94 7.57
CA HIS A 197 2.23 10.58 8.08
C HIS A 197 3.64 10.17 8.49
N THR A 198 3.79 9.59 9.68
CA THR A 198 5.05 9.03 10.17
C THR A 198 4.83 7.57 10.57
N ALA A 199 5.49 6.64 9.88
CA ALA A 199 5.53 5.25 10.29
C ALA A 199 6.50 5.09 11.47
N LYS A 200 6.03 4.50 12.57
CA LYS A 200 6.86 4.26 13.76
C LYS A 200 7.64 2.94 13.65
N ASN A 201 7.08 1.96 12.97
CA ASN A 201 7.65 0.61 12.77
C ASN A 201 6.85 -0.15 11.70
N ARG A 202 7.16 -1.45 11.51
CA ARG A 202 6.47 -2.33 10.53
C ARG A 202 5.13 -2.88 11.00
N SER A 203 4.77 -2.73 12.28
CA SER A 203 3.52 -3.33 12.79
C SER A 203 2.27 -2.77 12.14
N GLY A 204 2.28 -1.50 11.71
CA GLY A 204 1.14 -0.89 11.00
C GLY A 204 0.83 -1.55 9.65
N PHE A 205 1.85 -2.05 8.93
CA PHE A 205 1.65 -2.81 7.69
C PHE A 205 1.08 -4.19 7.97
N ALA A 206 1.60 -4.87 9.01
CA ALA A 206 1.13 -6.18 9.42
C ALA A 206 -0.31 -6.11 9.94
N ALA A 207 -0.65 -5.11 10.76
CA ALA A 207 -1.99 -4.92 11.27
C ALA A 207 -3.01 -4.70 10.14
N GLY A 208 -2.69 -3.83 9.18
CA GLY A 208 -3.57 -3.60 8.03
C GLY A 208 -3.73 -4.85 7.15
N ALA A 209 -2.70 -5.69 7.00
CA ALA A 209 -2.82 -6.96 6.28
C ALA A 209 -3.74 -7.96 7.02
N VAL A 210 -3.65 -8.03 8.35
CA VAL A 210 -4.54 -8.86 9.17
C VAL A 210 -5.98 -8.37 9.08
N GLU A 211 -6.23 -7.07 9.19
CA GLU A 211 -7.57 -6.51 9.05
C GLU A 211 -8.16 -6.74 7.66
N ALA A 212 -7.34 -6.59 6.61
CA ALA A 212 -7.75 -6.91 5.25
C ALA A 212 -8.06 -8.41 5.08
N ALA A 213 -7.31 -9.30 5.75
CA ALA A 213 -7.56 -10.75 5.73
C ALA A 213 -8.88 -11.10 6.40
N VAL A 214 -9.17 -10.54 7.56
CA VAL A 214 -10.45 -10.72 8.26
C VAL A 214 -11.63 -10.23 7.40
N TRP A 215 -11.50 -9.06 6.80
CA TRP A 215 -12.51 -8.51 5.91
C TRP A 215 -12.74 -9.41 4.69
N LEU A 216 -11.65 -9.86 4.05
CA LEU A 216 -11.73 -10.70 2.86
C LEU A 216 -12.34 -12.07 3.16
N ALA A 217 -11.99 -12.69 4.29
CA ALA A 217 -12.56 -13.96 4.75
C ALA A 217 -14.08 -13.88 4.94
N GLY A 218 -14.58 -12.80 5.55
CA GLY A 218 -16.01 -12.55 5.71
C GLY A 218 -16.75 -12.35 4.37
N ARG A 219 -16.06 -11.84 3.36
CA ARG A 219 -16.63 -11.50 2.04
C ARG A 219 -16.51 -12.63 1.02
N HIS A 220 -15.49 -13.45 1.12
CA HIS A 220 -15.11 -14.44 0.12
C HIS A 220 -16.27 -15.33 -0.38
N LYS A 221 -17.11 -15.83 0.53
CA LYS A 221 -18.21 -16.74 0.17
C LYS A 221 -19.36 -16.05 -0.55
N SER A 222 -19.61 -14.79 -0.28
CA SER A 222 -20.74 -14.03 -0.84
C SER A 222 -20.38 -13.26 -2.11
N ALA A 223 -19.13 -12.83 -2.22
CA ALA A 223 -18.64 -12.04 -3.34
C ALA A 223 -17.17 -12.38 -3.61
N PRO A 224 -16.88 -13.54 -4.26
CA PRO A 224 -15.51 -13.85 -4.64
C PRO A 224 -15.01 -12.88 -5.71
N GLY A 225 -13.71 -12.56 -5.68
CA GLY A 225 -13.14 -11.65 -6.66
C GLY A 225 -11.79 -11.05 -6.28
N PHE A 226 -11.35 -10.10 -7.08
CA PHE A 226 -10.13 -9.35 -6.84
C PHE A 226 -10.45 -8.01 -6.16
N TYR A 227 -9.72 -7.74 -5.09
CA TYR A 227 -9.90 -6.57 -4.24
C TYR A 227 -8.58 -5.84 -3.99
N THR A 228 -8.71 -4.59 -3.57
CA THR A 228 -7.62 -3.70 -3.18
C THR A 228 -7.83 -3.15 -1.77
N MET A 229 -6.83 -2.45 -1.22
CA MET A 229 -7.03 -1.70 0.03
C MET A 229 -8.05 -0.56 -0.12
N ASP A 230 -8.27 -0.05 -1.34
CA ASP A 230 -9.31 0.96 -1.56
C ASP A 230 -10.72 0.36 -1.40
N ASP A 231 -10.96 -0.87 -1.87
CA ASP A 231 -12.23 -1.57 -1.70
C ASP A 231 -12.52 -1.83 -0.22
N PHE A 232 -11.52 -2.36 0.51
CA PHE A 232 -11.59 -2.56 1.96
C PHE A 232 -11.92 -1.27 2.72
N LEU A 233 -11.20 -0.18 2.43
CA LEU A 233 -11.39 1.09 3.11
C LEU A 233 -12.69 1.78 2.71
N ASN A 234 -13.16 1.65 1.49
CA ASN A 234 -14.45 2.20 1.07
C ASN A 234 -15.59 1.62 1.89
N GLU A 235 -15.57 0.31 2.12
CA GLU A 235 -16.61 -0.34 2.92
C GLU A 235 -16.50 -0.01 4.42
N LYS A 236 -15.27 0.16 4.94
CA LYS A 236 -15.06 0.53 6.35
C LYS A 236 -15.40 1.98 6.68
N LEU A 237 -15.38 2.87 5.68
CA LEU A 237 -15.60 4.31 5.86
C LEU A 237 -16.99 4.77 5.36
N SER A 238 -17.78 3.87 4.79
CA SER A 238 -19.19 4.07 4.44
C SER A 238 -20.09 3.89 5.66
#